data_29f32812f0a33849535a67f2eeef561d
#
_entry.id   29f32812f0a33849535a67f2eeef561d
#
_cell.length_a   1.000
_cell.length_b   1.000
_cell.length_c   1.000
_cell.angle_alpha   90.00
_cell.angle_beta   90.00
_cell.angle_gamma   90.00
#
_symmetry.space_group_name_H-M   'P 1'
#
loop_
_entity.id
_entity.type
_entity.pdbx_description
1 polymer ?
#
loop_
_entity_poly.entity_id
_entity_poly.type
_entity_poly.pdbx_seq_one_letter_code
_entity_poly.pdbx_strand_id
1 'polypeptide(L)'
;MKKTIYSLLAITALLFSSCESFTELEPKGKNLLTTIEQLEMLLNKEYEGCSSDMRQMAGDMIYAYSNVATIISQPVKTRNVIIWTYDEANMDKMAELTPSDQDYTNFYGYIGTIANPILSKVDAASGTEADKKLLKSEALTLRAWSFYMLVNKFAKAYNPATAATDPGIILMTEDKDIQTAQSKSTVEEVYQQILKDANEAIEIDGLPNSAVNKMRFSKPTAYAVKALALLNMQKYDEAEEVAKQAIAINGTINNYNTSYLGSTQGYITGGTYPVINRGKKGTDEDYFLNGNHESFNPYTPTTMANFEEGHAYKDKMSNMNMMYDYMMDAGVSMLGETGFNFTFDLNSLWNDGGLRSTQMYLTIAECETHKGNYDTAMKYLDKVRVNRIVPAKYQPLKGTVSTKEEAIKHVKQVTMNEDIYSVNIFIDKKRWNQCDGWKQNYSRTLAGKTYTITPDSKMWIFPFPQSVINNNGNITQNYKE
;
A
#
# COMPACT_ATOMS: atom_id res chain seq x y z
N MET A 1 74.43 -36.50 5.68
CA MET A 1 73.35 -36.19 6.66
C MET A 1 72.82 -34.75 6.57
N LYS A 2 73.65 -33.69 6.49
CA LYS A 2 73.10 -32.30 6.41
C LYS A 2 72.31 -32.01 5.12
N LYS A 3 72.69 -32.52 3.97
CA LYS A 3 71.95 -32.31 2.69
C LYS A 3 70.60 -33.03 2.63
N THR A 4 70.41 -34.16 3.30
CA THR A 4 69.17 -34.93 3.37
C THR A 4 68.13 -34.25 4.30
N ILE A 5 68.59 -33.54 5.34
CA ILE A 5 67.73 -32.81 6.26
C ILE A 5 67.14 -31.55 5.59
N TYR A 6 67.94 -30.84 4.76
CA TYR A 6 67.40 -29.67 4.01
C TYR A 6 66.42 -30.05 2.92
N SER A 7 66.59 -31.24 2.29
CA SER A 7 65.61 -31.74 1.31
C SER A 7 64.26 -32.16 1.98
N LEU A 8 64.32 -32.72 3.20
CA LEU A 8 63.09 -33.07 3.94
C LEU A 8 62.37 -31.81 4.44
N LEU A 9 63.09 -30.76 4.92
CA LEU A 9 62.51 -29.51 5.32
C LEU A 9 61.84 -28.73 4.16
N ALA A 10 62.44 -28.79 2.96
CA ALA A 10 61.87 -28.14 1.77
C ALA A 10 60.59 -28.86 1.27
N ILE A 11 60.50 -30.17 1.40
CA ILE A 11 59.30 -30.95 1.03
C ILE A 11 58.20 -30.71 2.05
N THR A 12 58.50 -30.58 3.35
CA THR A 12 57.51 -30.27 4.38
C THR A 12 56.96 -28.84 4.25
N ALA A 13 57.79 -27.85 3.86
CA ALA A 13 57.33 -26.47 3.62
C ALA A 13 56.40 -26.35 2.38
N LEU A 14 56.55 -27.21 1.35
CA LEU A 14 55.68 -27.23 0.19
C LEU A 14 54.33 -27.93 0.45
N LEU A 15 54.20 -28.70 1.53
CA LEU A 15 52.94 -29.37 1.91
C LEU A 15 52.05 -28.44 2.76
N PHE A 16 52.53 -27.33 3.26
CA PHE A 16 51.76 -26.33 4.02
C PHE A 16 51.28 -25.16 3.18
N SER A 17 51.71 -25.02 1.92
CA SER A 17 51.26 -23.95 1.02
C SER A 17 50.08 -24.34 0.08
N SER A 18 49.53 -25.51 0.27
CA SER A 18 48.39 -25.97 -0.54
C SER A 18 47.25 -26.34 0.39
N CYS A 19 46.39 -25.42 0.74
CA CYS A 19 45.00 -25.63 1.12
C CYS A 19 44.41 -24.45 1.90
N GLU A 20 44.60 -23.19 1.47
CA GLU A 20 43.67 -22.16 1.90
C GLU A 20 42.34 -22.23 1.13
N SER A 21 42.35 -22.76 -0.10
CA SER A 21 41.12 -22.90 -0.91
C SER A 21 40.29 -24.15 -0.64
N PHE A 22 40.77 -25.07 0.25
CA PHE A 22 40.06 -26.33 0.53
C PHE A 22 39.32 -26.35 1.86
N THR A 23 39.42 -25.31 2.66
CA THR A 23 38.76 -25.19 3.97
C THR A 23 37.62 -24.19 4.01
N GLU A 24 37.32 -23.51 2.94
CA GLU A 24 36.01 -22.86 2.76
C GLU A 24 34.98 -23.92 2.36
N LEU A 25 34.65 -24.78 3.30
CA LEU A 25 33.44 -25.57 3.23
C LEU A 25 32.25 -24.61 3.33
N GLU A 26 31.74 -24.19 2.17
CA GLU A 26 30.43 -23.52 2.14
C GLU A 26 29.44 -24.41 2.89
N PRO A 27 28.78 -23.92 3.94
CA PRO A 27 27.80 -24.72 4.65
C PRO A 27 26.73 -25.16 3.63
N LYS A 28 26.54 -26.45 3.44
CA LYS A 28 25.49 -26.98 2.57
C LYS A 28 24.16 -26.38 2.99
N GLY A 29 23.51 -25.62 2.09
CA GLY A 29 22.23 -24.96 2.33
C GLY A 29 22.29 -23.45 2.57
N LYS A 30 23.46 -22.78 2.59
CA LYS A 30 23.54 -21.32 2.52
C LYS A 30 23.60 -20.91 1.04
N ASN A 31 22.57 -20.22 0.59
CA ASN A 31 22.63 -19.47 -0.67
C ASN A 31 23.45 -18.21 -0.40
N LEU A 32 24.67 -18.13 -0.97
CA LEU A 32 25.62 -17.04 -0.66
C LEU A 32 25.26 -15.71 -1.31
N LEU A 33 24.26 -15.70 -2.23
CA LEU A 33 23.85 -14.48 -2.94
C LEU A 33 25.04 -13.73 -3.57
N THR A 34 25.89 -14.46 -4.28
CA THR A 34 27.14 -13.92 -4.87
C THR A 34 27.00 -13.55 -6.34
N THR A 35 25.87 -13.88 -6.97
CA THR A 35 25.59 -13.54 -8.37
C THR A 35 24.32 -12.73 -8.50
N ILE A 36 24.21 -11.98 -9.59
CA ILE A 36 23.04 -11.17 -9.90
C ILE A 36 21.77 -12.04 -10.02
N GLU A 37 21.88 -13.22 -10.64
CA GLU A 37 20.75 -14.14 -10.79
C GLU A 37 20.22 -14.60 -9.43
N GLN A 38 21.11 -14.88 -8.47
CA GLN A 38 20.71 -15.27 -7.11
C GLN A 38 20.02 -14.12 -6.37
N LEU A 39 20.50 -12.89 -6.53
CA LEU A 39 19.89 -11.71 -5.95
C LEU A 39 18.53 -11.39 -6.61
N GLU A 40 18.43 -11.54 -7.92
CA GLU A 40 17.19 -11.33 -8.65
C GLU A 40 16.07 -12.29 -8.21
N MET A 41 16.43 -13.53 -7.85
CA MET A 41 15.47 -14.51 -7.33
C MET A 41 14.74 -14.01 -6.08
N LEU A 42 15.33 -13.11 -5.28
CA LEU A 42 14.66 -12.52 -4.11
C LEU A 42 13.52 -11.58 -4.52
N LEU A 43 13.65 -10.88 -5.66
CA LEU A 43 12.63 -9.97 -6.20
C LEU A 43 11.52 -10.71 -6.97
N ASN A 44 11.75 -11.97 -7.36
CA ASN A 44 10.76 -12.77 -8.07
C ASN A 44 9.72 -13.32 -7.09
N LYS A 45 8.96 -12.41 -6.48
CA LYS A 45 7.95 -12.68 -5.49
C LYS A 45 6.62 -12.03 -5.89
N GLU A 46 5.53 -12.71 -5.61
CA GLU A 46 4.20 -12.11 -5.57
C GLU A 46 4.01 -11.45 -4.21
N TYR A 47 3.76 -10.14 -4.21
CA TYR A 47 3.59 -9.36 -2.99
C TYR A 47 2.13 -9.47 -2.53
N GLU A 48 1.93 -10.03 -1.35
CA GLU A 48 0.61 -10.19 -0.75
C GLU A 48 -0.06 -8.83 -0.53
N GLY A 49 -1.36 -8.73 -0.81
CA GLY A 49 -2.16 -7.56 -0.53
C GLY A 49 -2.21 -7.22 0.95
N CYS A 50 -2.56 -6.00 1.25
CA CYS A 50 -2.66 -5.50 2.61
C CYS A 50 -3.82 -6.15 3.37
N SER A 51 -3.74 -6.16 4.69
CA SER A 51 -4.87 -6.54 5.53
C SER A 51 -6.06 -5.58 5.35
N SER A 52 -7.27 -6.04 5.64
CA SER A 52 -8.48 -5.19 5.51
C SER A 52 -8.59 -4.10 6.58
N ASP A 53 -7.70 -4.07 7.56
CA ASP A 53 -7.78 -3.20 8.74
C ASP A 53 -7.88 -1.72 8.40
N MET A 54 -6.96 -1.22 7.57
CA MET A 54 -6.95 0.20 7.19
C MET A 54 -8.22 0.58 6.42
N ARG A 55 -8.71 -0.28 5.51
CA ARG A 55 -9.96 -0.04 4.80
C ARG A 55 -11.16 -0.06 5.74
N GLN A 56 -11.21 -0.99 6.69
CA GLN A 56 -12.26 -1.04 7.70
C GLN A 56 -12.23 0.19 8.62
N MET A 57 -11.03 0.66 9.01
CA MET A 57 -10.89 1.88 9.81
C MET A 57 -11.30 3.12 9.02
N ALA A 58 -10.98 3.19 7.73
CA ALA A 58 -11.40 4.28 6.86
C ALA A 58 -12.94 4.39 6.71
N GLY A 59 -13.68 3.34 7.04
CA GLY A 59 -15.13 3.36 7.04
C GLY A 59 -15.77 2.81 5.78
N ASP A 60 -14.98 2.33 4.82
CA ASP A 60 -15.48 1.95 3.51
C ASP A 60 -16.13 0.57 3.49
N MET A 61 -15.65 -0.34 4.34
CA MET A 61 -16.13 -1.71 4.41
C MET A 61 -16.15 -2.23 5.85
N ILE A 62 -16.81 -3.35 6.04
CA ILE A 62 -16.68 -4.17 7.25
C ILE A 62 -16.32 -5.60 6.84
N TYR A 63 -15.61 -6.30 7.72
CA TYR A 63 -15.28 -7.70 7.51
C TYR A 63 -16.16 -8.59 8.38
N ALA A 64 -17.40 -8.81 7.92
CA ALA A 64 -18.41 -9.55 8.66
C ALA A 64 -19.11 -10.58 7.76
N TYR A 65 -19.27 -11.78 8.29
CA TYR A 65 -19.99 -12.88 7.64
C TYR A 65 -21.26 -13.31 8.40
N SER A 66 -21.66 -12.53 9.40
CA SER A 66 -22.82 -12.83 10.23
C SER A 66 -23.46 -11.55 10.77
N ASN A 67 -24.59 -11.68 11.47
CA ASN A 67 -25.36 -10.56 11.96
C ASN A 67 -24.55 -9.53 12.75
N VAL A 68 -24.42 -8.34 12.21
CA VAL A 68 -23.58 -7.25 12.74
C VAL A 68 -24.06 -6.79 14.12
N ALA A 69 -25.40 -6.68 14.32
CA ALA A 69 -25.96 -6.29 15.60
C ALA A 69 -25.62 -7.30 16.71
N THR A 70 -25.69 -8.59 16.39
CA THR A 70 -25.29 -9.65 17.32
C THR A 70 -23.82 -9.58 17.67
N ILE A 71 -22.94 -9.35 16.66
CA ILE A 71 -21.49 -9.24 16.88
C ILE A 71 -21.16 -8.04 17.76
N ILE A 72 -21.74 -6.88 17.47
CA ILE A 72 -21.48 -5.62 18.20
C ILE A 72 -22.00 -5.70 19.64
N SER A 73 -23.10 -6.41 19.89
CA SER A 73 -23.71 -6.53 21.22
C SER A 73 -23.02 -7.50 22.17
N GLN A 74 -22.04 -8.25 21.69
CA GLN A 74 -21.33 -9.22 22.54
C GLN A 74 -20.55 -8.53 23.67
N PRO A 75 -20.55 -9.08 24.89
CA PRO A 75 -19.82 -8.52 26.04
C PRO A 75 -18.31 -8.41 25.78
N VAL A 76 -17.74 -9.39 25.07
CA VAL A 76 -16.31 -9.42 24.72
C VAL A 76 -16.14 -8.80 23.33
N LYS A 77 -15.49 -7.65 23.28
CA LYS A 77 -15.21 -6.96 22.03
C LYS A 77 -14.07 -7.64 21.30
N THR A 78 -14.29 -7.90 20.00
CA THR A 78 -13.23 -8.33 19.09
C THR A 78 -12.50 -7.10 18.53
N ARG A 79 -11.31 -7.29 17.96
CA ARG A 79 -10.54 -6.25 17.27
C ARG A 79 -11.37 -5.55 16.18
N ASN A 80 -12.08 -6.33 15.36
CA ASN A 80 -12.94 -5.79 14.31
C ASN A 80 -14.09 -4.92 14.86
N VAL A 81 -14.72 -5.32 15.96
CA VAL A 81 -15.79 -4.52 16.59
C VAL A 81 -15.25 -3.18 17.09
N ILE A 82 -14.06 -3.13 17.66
CA ILE A 82 -13.40 -1.89 18.07
C ILE A 82 -13.19 -0.97 16.85
N ILE A 83 -12.70 -1.53 15.75
CA ILE A 83 -12.51 -0.80 14.48
C ILE A 83 -13.87 -0.32 13.91
N TRP A 84 -14.87 -1.21 13.85
CA TRP A 84 -16.17 -0.87 13.24
C TRP A 84 -16.93 0.20 14.00
N THR A 85 -16.81 0.21 15.31
CA THR A 85 -17.55 1.13 16.19
C THR A 85 -16.74 2.36 16.58
N TYR A 86 -15.54 2.54 16.03
CA TYR A 86 -14.61 3.60 16.41
C TYR A 86 -14.46 3.75 17.93
N ASP A 87 -14.27 2.61 18.61
CA ASP A 87 -14.25 2.52 20.06
C ASP A 87 -12.87 2.90 20.62
N GLU A 88 -12.58 4.19 20.61
CA GLU A 88 -11.30 4.74 21.07
C GLU A 88 -11.01 4.40 22.54
N ALA A 89 -12.04 4.23 23.37
CA ALA A 89 -11.87 3.85 24.78
C ALA A 89 -11.31 2.44 24.98
N ASN A 90 -11.36 1.59 23.94
CA ASN A 90 -10.85 0.21 23.96
C ASN A 90 -9.60 0.02 23.08
N MET A 91 -8.82 1.07 22.80
CA MET A 91 -7.59 0.94 22.00
C MET A 91 -6.53 0.07 22.67
N ASP A 92 -6.37 0.13 24.00
CA ASP A 92 -5.48 -0.79 24.72
C ASP A 92 -5.90 -2.24 24.50
N LYS A 93 -7.21 -2.50 24.52
CA LYS A 93 -7.77 -3.83 24.20
C LYS A 93 -7.48 -4.24 22.76
N MET A 94 -7.56 -3.31 21.82
CA MET A 94 -7.18 -3.58 20.42
C MET A 94 -5.71 -3.99 20.31
N ALA A 95 -4.80 -3.35 21.08
CA ALA A 95 -3.39 -3.73 21.12
C ALA A 95 -3.20 -5.15 21.67
N GLU A 96 -3.86 -5.49 22.78
CA GLU A 96 -3.84 -6.87 23.33
C GLU A 96 -4.36 -7.93 22.34
N LEU A 97 -5.38 -7.56 21.55
CA LEU A 97 -5.99 -8.42 20.52
C LEU A 97 -5.20 -8.45 19.19
N THR A 98 -4.03 -7.83 19.14
CA THR A 98 -3.14 -7.82 17.97
C THR A 98 -1.82 -8.56 18.29
N PRO A 99 -1.84 -9.90 18.45
CA PRO A 99 -0.62 -10.66 18.73
C PRO A 99 0.37 -10.61 17.57
N SER A 100 -0.13 -10.55 16.33
CA SER A 100 0.61 -10.39 15.09
C SER A 100 -0.15 -9.46 14.14
N ASP A 101 0.54 -8.89 13.16
CA ASP A 101 -0.06 -8.06 12.11
C ASP A 101 0.56 -8.46 10.77
N GLN A 102 -0.29 -8.76 9.78
CA GLN A 102 0.14 -9.21 8.46
C GLN A 102 0.96 -8.14 7.73
N ASP A 103 0.52 -6.88 7.77
CA ASP A 103 1.22 -5.80 7.07
C ASP A 103 2.58 -5.54 7.71
N TYR A 104 2.66 -5.56 9.05
CA TYR A 104 3.94 -5.45 9.76
C TYR A 104 4.90 -6.56 9.32
N THR A 105 4.44 -7.80 9.35
CA THR A 105 5.26 -8.98 8.99
C THR A 105 5.70 -8.93 7.53
N ASN A 106 4.79 -8.59 6.62
CA ASN A 106 5.09 -8.56 5.20
C ASN A 106 6.07 -7.43 4.85
N PHE A 107 5.79 -6.18 5.25
CA PHE A 107 6.64 -5.06 4.84
C PHE A 107 8.02 -5.09 5.49
N TYR A 108 8.15 -5.42 6.78
CA TYR A 108 9.45 -5.65 7.37
C TYR A 108 10.15 -6.89 6.82
N GLY A 109 9.39 -7.92 6.45
CA GLY A 109 9.90 -9.08 5.73
C GLY A 109 10.49 -8.72 4.38
N TYR A 110 9.83 -7.88 3.58
CA TYR A 110 10.35 -7.40 2.30
C TYR A 110 11.63 -6.58 2.47
N ILE A 111 11.69 -5.74 3.49
CA ILE A 111 12.90 -4.97 3.81
C ILE A 111 14.05 -5.91 4.23
N GLY A 112 13.83 -6.77 5.21
CA GLY A 112 14.88 -7.56 5.85
C GLY A 112 15.32 -8.79 5.06
N THR A 113 14.45 -9.36 4.21
CA THR A 113 14.76 -10.60 3.46
C THR A 113 14.96 -10.39 1.96
N ILE A 114 14.62 -9.21 1.43
CA ILE A 114 14.77 -8.89 0.01
C ILE A 114 15.64 -7.65 -0.18
N ALA A 115 15.14 -6.48 0.24
CA ALA A 115 15.78 -5.21 -0.08
C ALA A 115 17.18 -5.07 0.54
N ASN A 116 17.31 -5.23 1.85
CA ASN A 116 18.59 -5.08 2.53
C ASN A 116 19.64 -6.11 2.10
N PRO A 117 19.31 -7.43 1.94
CA PRO A 117 20.26 -8.39 1.37
C PRO A 117 20.75 -8.04 -0.04
N ILE A 118 19.85 -7.54 -0.91
CA ILE A 118 20.28 -7.08 -2.24
C ILE A 118 21.22 -5.88 -2.11
N LEU A 119 20.84 -4.85 -1.36
CA LEU A 119 21.61 -3.62 -1.20
C LEU A 119 22.99 -3.86 -0.57
N SER A 120 23.11 -4.85 0.32
CA SER A 120 24.39 -5.20 0.95
C SER A 120 25.34 -5.99 0.05
N LYS A 121 24.83 -6.66 -1.02
CA LYS A 121 25.61 -7.62 -1.81
C LYS A 121 25.74 -7.28 -3.29
N VAL A 122 24.85 -6.46 -3.84
CA VAL A 122 24.73 -6.23 -5.27
C VAL A 122 26.01 -5.66 -5.89
N ASP A 123 26.71 -4.76 -5.20
CA ASP A 123 27.93 -4.12 -5.72
C ASP A 123 29.09 -5.13 -5.87
N ALA A 124 29.14 -6.14 -4.98
CA ALA A 124 30.16 -7.20 -5.00
C ALA A 124 29.76 -8.44 -5.83
N ALA A 125 28.48 -8.58 -6.20
CA ALA A 125 27.99 -9.72 -6.94
C ALA A 125 28.58 -9.80 -8.35
N SER A 126 28.76 -11.04 -8.87
CA SER A 126 29.12 -11.23 -10.28
C SER A 126 27.91 -10.98 -11.18
N GLY A 127 28.12 -10.27 -12.29
CA GLY A 127 27.10 -9.89 -13.25
C GLY A 127 27.44 -8.58 -13.95
N THR A 128 26.56 -8.11 -14.84
CA THR A 128 26.79 -6.84 -15.55
C THR A 128 26.48 -5.64 -14.69
N GLU A 129 27.14 -4.50 -14.95
CA GLU A 129 26.84 -3.24 -14.24
C GLU A 129 25.39 -2.76 -14.49
N ALA A 130 24.81 -3.08 -15.64
CA ALA A 130 23.41 -2.78 -15.94
C ALA A 130 22.47 -3.55 -15.01
N ASP A 131 22.71 -4.85 -14.82
CA ASP A 131 21.90 -5.69 -13.93
C ASP A 131 22.07 -5.29 -12.47
N LYS A 132 23.28 -4.93 -12.04
CA LYS A 132 23.53 -4.39 -10.69
C LYS A 132 22.74 -3.12 -10.44
N LYS A 133 22.78 -2.16 -11.39
CA LYS A 133 21.99 -0.92 -11.32
C LYS A 133 20.50 -1.21 -11.24
N LEU A 134 19.99 -2.11 -12.07
CA LEU A 134 18.58 -2.50 -12.05
C LEU A 134 18.18 -3.04 -10.67
N LEU A 135 18.87 -4.06 -10.17
CA LEU A 135 18.53 -4.70 -8.90
C LEU A 135 18.68 -3.75 -7.71
N LYS A 136 19.71 -2.91 -7.71
CA LYS A 136 19.89 -1.89 -6.67
C LYS A 136 18.73 -0.90 -6.65
N SER A 137 18.34 -0.40 -7.82
CA SER A 137 17.20 0.54 -7.94
C SER A 137 15.87 -0.11 -7.56
N GLU A 138 15.64 -1.38 -7.92
CA GLU A 138 14.44 -2.11 -7.52
C GLU A 138 14.39 -2.33 -6.01
N ALA A 139 15.51 -2.72 -5.38
CA ALA A 139 15.59 -2.93 -3.94
C ALA A 139 15.37 -1.64 -3.14
N LEU A 140 15.93 -0.52 -3.59
CA LEU A 140 15.69 0.80 -3.01
C LEU A 140 14.22 1.20 -3.12
N THR A 141 13.59 0.99 -4.29
CA THR A 141 12.17 1.30 -4.50
C THR A 141 11.27 0.44 -3.61
N LEU A 142 11.58 -0.86 -3.49
CA LEU A 142 10.86 -1.78 -2.59
C LEU A 142 10.95 -1.32 -1.14
N ARG A 143 12.14 -0.92 -0.68
CA ARG A 143 12.36 -0.47 0.69
C ARG A 143 11.63 0.85 0.97
N ALA A 144 11.70 1.80 0.06
CA ALA A 144 10.98 3.07 0.15
C ALA A 144 9.46 2.86 0.24
N TRP A 145 8.89 2.03 -0.63
CA TRP A 145 7.47 1.69 -0.61
C TRP A 145 7.08 0.97 0.70
N SER A 146 7.89 0.02 1.15
CA SER A 146 7.61 -0.72 2.39
C SER A 146 7.61 0.21 3.61
N PHE A 147 8.57 1.15 3.72
CA PHE A 147 8.55 2.15 4.78
C PHE A 147 7.37 3.10 4.67
N TYR A 148 6.98 3.49 3.45
CA TYR A 148 5.79 4.31 3.22
C TYR A 148 4.53 3.64 3.75
N MET A 149 4.35 2.35 3.51
CA MET A 149 3.21 1.59 4.00
C MET A 149 3.23 1.45 5.53
N LEU A 150 4.38 1.11 6.11
CA LEU A 150 4.56 0.95 7.56
C LEU A 150 4.30 2.25 8.32
N VAL A 151 4.88 3.38 7.91
CA VAL A 151 4.70 4.66 8.62
C VAL A 151 3.25 5.13 8.56
N ASN A 152 2.57 4.91 7.43
CA ASN A 152 1.17 5.29 7.29
C ASN A 152 0.22 4.43 8.13
N LYS A 153 0.55 3.17 8.43
CA LYS A 153 -0.25 2.32 9.31
C LYS A 153 0.07 2.56 10.80
N PHE A 154 1.34 2.61 11.16
CA PHE A 154 1.80 2.49 12.55
C PHE A 154 2.29 3.78 13.21
N ALA A 155 2.30 4.92 12.52
CA ALA A 155 2.69 6.21 13.08
C ALA A 155 1.62 7.28 12.83
N LYS A 156 1.74 8.46 13.41
CA LYS A 156 0.90 9.62 13.08
C LYS A 156 1.07 10.02 11.61
N ALA A 157 0.05 10.68 11.05
CA ALA A 157 0.24 11.37 9.79
C ALA A 157 1.34 12.44 9.94
N TYR A 158 2.09 12.66 8.86
CA TYR A 158 3.11 13.71 8.88
C TYR A 158 2.49 15.08 9.15
N ASN A 159 3.01 15.78 10.14
CA ASN A 159 2.69 17.17 10.44
C ASN A 159 4.02 17.95 10.49
N PRO A 160 4.23 18.97 9.64
CA PRO A 160 5.49 19.71 9.58
C PRO A 160 5.93 20.31 10.92
N ALA A 161 4.96 20.62 11.83
CA ALA A 161 5.25 21.19 13.13
C ALA A 161 5.75 20.18 14.17
N THR A 162 5.42 18.87 14.01
CA THR A 162 5.67 17.86 15.05
C THR A 162 6.41 16.62 14.53
N ALA A 163 6.54 16.42 13.22
CA ALA A 163 7.12 15.22 12.61
C ALA A 163 8.53 14.89 13.13
N ALA A 164 9.33 15.93 13.47
CA ALA A 164 10.68 15.75 14.03
C ALA A 164 10.70 15.17 15.45
N THR A 165 9.56 15.13 16.14
CA THR A 165 9.43 14.60 17.50
C THR A 165 8.36 13.51 17.62
N ASP A 166 7.43 13.42 16.67
CA ASP A 166 6.42 12.36 16.67
C ASP A 166 7.07 11.01 16.47
N PRO A 167 6.74 10.01 17.32
CA PRO A 167 7.25 8.66 17.14
C PRO A 167 6.79 8.07 15.81
N GLY A 168 7.74 7.56 15.05
CA GLY A 168 7.53 6.89 13.77
C GLY A 168 7.56 5.37 13.92
N ILE A 169 8.39 4.74 13.10
CA ILE A 169 8.60 3.29 13.02
C ILE A 169 10.07 2.95 13.15
N ILE A 170 10.40 1.66 13.25
CA ILE A 170 11.78 1.18 13.23
C ILE A 170 12.33 1.32 11.79
N LEU A 171 13.48 1.95 11.63
CA LEU A 171 14.21 2.00 10.36
C LEU A 171 15.21 0.86 10.28
N MET A 172 14.93 -0.16 9.48
CA MET A 172 15.83 -1.26 9.15
C MET A 172 16.52 -0.96 7.81
N THR A 173 17.70 -0.38 7.84
CA THR A 173 18.43 0.04 6.62
C THR A 173 19.61 -0.85 6.26
N GLU A 174 20.02 -1.75 7.17
CA GLU A 174 21.13 -2.67 6.98
C GLU A 174 20.69 -4.13 7.11
N ASP A 175 21.42 -5.03 6.48
CA ASP A 175 21.11 -6.48 6.47
C ASP A 175 21.13 -7.10 7.89
N LYS A 176 22.00 -6.61 8.77
CA LYS A 176 22.10 -7.04 10.18
C LYS A 176 20.93 -6.59 11.06
N ASP A 177 20.16 -5.61 10.62
CA ASP A 177 19.12 -4.97 11.44
C ASP A 177 17.96 -5.91 11.77
N ILE A 178 17.72 -6.93 10.96
CA ILE A 178 16.67 -7.93 11.20
C ILE A 178 16.85 -8.70 12.53
N GLN A 179 18.09 -8.75 13.05
CA GLN A 179 18.43 -9.46 14.28
C GLN A 179 18.68 -8.54 15.47
N THR A 180 18.57 -7.23 15.29
CA THR A 180 18.94 -6.24 16.29
C THR A 180 17.71 -5.52 16.82
N ALA A 181 17.53 -5.50 18.14
CA ALA A 181 16.48 -4.71 18.77
C ALA A 181 16.78 -3.21 18.59
N GLN A 182 15.90 -2.51 17.91
CA GLN A 182 16.06 -1.09 17.58
C GLN A 182 14.94 -0.25 18.17
N SER A 183 15.20 1.05 18.36
CA SER A 183 14.20 2.04 18.75
C SER A 183 13.40 2.53 17.53
N LYS A 184 12.24 3.14 17.78
CA LYS A 184 11.52 3.88 16.74
C LYS A 184 12.35 5.11 16.34
N SER A 185 12.36 5.40 15.04
CA SER A 185 12.77 6.70 14.51
C SER A 185 11.60 7.69 14.58
N THR A 186 11.84 8.96 14.37
CA THR A 186 10.78 9.96 14.24
C THR A 186 10.06 9.83 12.90
N VAL A 187 8.85 10.37 12.80
CA VAL A 187 8.10 10.44 11.53
C VAL A 187 8.94 11.16 10.45
N GLU A 188 9.61 12.25 10.81
CA GLU A 188 10.51 12.98 9.89
C GLU A 188 11.62 12.09 9.35
N GLU A 189 12.36 11.38 10.22
CA GLU A 189 13.45 10.50 9.81
C GLU A 189 12.97 9.39 8.88
N VAL A 190 11.77 8.85 9.10
CA VAL A 190 11.19 7.83 8.22
C VAL A 190 10.90 8.39 6.84
N TYR A 191 10.25 9.57 6.73
CA TYR A 191 9.98 10.17 5.43
C TYR A 191 11.25 10.61 4.71
N GLN A 192 12.27 11.08 5.43
CA GLN A 192 13.60 11.37 4.85
C GLN A 192 14.27 10.08 4.30
N GLN A 193 14.13 8.95 5.00
CA GLN A 193 14.65 7.68 4.48
C GLN A 193 13.90 7.21 3.23
N ILE A 194 12.57 7.36 3.19
CA ILE A 194 11.75 7.06 2.00
C ILE A 194 12.23 7.90 0.81
N LEU A 195 12.41 9.21 1.00
CA LEU A 195 12.88 10.10 -0.05
C LEU A 195 14.31 9.79 -0.48
N LYS A 196 15.20 9.45 0.46
CA LYS A 196 16.59 9.05 0.17
C LYS A 196 16.60 7.82 -0.74
N ASP A 197 15.89 6.76 -0.37
CA ASP A 197 15.84 5.52 -1.15
C ASP A 197 15.23 5.75 -2.55
N ALA A 198 14.12 6.51 -2.62
CA ALA A 198 13.48 6.81 -3.90
C ALA A 198 14.35 7.70 -4.80
N ASN A 199 15.05 8.69 -4.24
CA ASN A 199 16.00 9.53 -4.98
C ASN A 199 17.16 8.71 -5.53
N GLU A 200 17.81 7.89 -4.69
CA GLU A 200 18.93 7.05 -5.09
C GLU A 200 18.50 6.06 -6.20
N ALA A 201 17.29 5.45 -6.06
CA ALA A 201 16.75 4.57 -7.10
C ALA A 201 16.58 5.27 -8.46
N ILE A 202 16.15 6.54 -8.45
CA ILE A 202 15.97 7.35 -9.66
C ILE A 202 17.33 7.78 -10.23
N GLU A 203 18.25 8.23 -9.39
CA GLU A 203 19.59 8.74 -9.78
C GLU A 203 20.49 7.66 -10.38
N ILE A 204 20.42 6.40 -9.89
CA ILE A 204 21.14 5.26 -10.47
C ILE A 204 20.75 5.03 -11.93
N ASP A 205 19.53 5.42 -12.33
CA ASP A 205 18.98 5.25 -13.67
C ASP A 205 18.99 3.80 -14.18
N GLY A 206 18.77 2.84 -13.26
CA GLY A 206 18.73 1.41 -13.57
C GLY A 206 17.32 0.89 -13.89
N LEU A 207 16.25 1.59 -13.48
CA LEU A 207 14.88 1.14 -13.68
C LEU A 207 14.40 1.33 -15.13
N PRO A 208 13.68 0.35 -15.71
CA PRO A 208 13.05 0.49 -17.02
C PRO A 208 11.82 1.41 -16.95
N ASN A 209 11.40 1.94 -18.09
CA ASN A 209 10.13 2.69 -18.18
C ASN A 209 8.90 1.81 -17.94
N SER A 210 9.01 0.51 -18.24
CA SER A 210 7.99 -0.50 -17.95
C SER A 210 8.69 -1.75 -17.43
N ALA A 211 8.27 -2.24 -16.29
CA ALA A 211 8.79 -3.48 -15.72
C ALA A 211 8.36 -4.71 -16.53
N VAL A 212 9.09 -5.82 -16.38
CA VAL A 212 8.78 -7.09 -17.07
C VAL A 212 7.41 -7.65 -16.69
N ASN A 213 6.95 -7.33 -15.49
CA ASN A 213 5.60 -7.61 -15.00
C ASN A 213 5.25 -6.58 -13.90
N LYS A 214 4.00 -6.59 -13.43
CA LYS A 214 3.52 -5.60 -12.44
C LYS A 214 3.98 -5.87 -10.99
N MET A 215 4.72 -6.94 -10.74
CA MET A 215 5.32 -7.27 -9.43
C MET A 215 6.80 -6.83 -9.36
N ARG A 216 7.36 -6.31 -10.47
CA ARG A 216 8.70 -5.73 -10.53
C ARG A 216 8.58 -4.20 -10.65
N PHE A 217 9.65 -3.52 -10.34
CA PHE A 217 9.66 -2.06 -10.24
C PHE A 217 10.10 -1.39 -11.54
N SER A 218 9.56 -0.21 -11.79
CA SER A 218 9.84 0.62 -12.97
C SER A 218 10.10 2.07 -12.55
N LYS A 219 10.58 2.91 -13.46
CA LYS A 219 10.76 4.35 -13.17
C LYS A 219 9.48 5.02 -12.64
N PRO A 220 8.30 4.85 -13.25
CA PRO A 220 7.07 5.40 -12.70
C PRO A 220 6.78 4.96 -11.27
N THR A 221 7.19 3.73 -10.88
CA THR A 221 7.01 3.23 -9.50
C THR A 221 7.83 4.05 -8.51
N ALA A 222 9.13 4.28 -8.79
CA ALA A 222 10.00 5.06 -7.91
C ALA A 222 9.52 6.53 -7.80
N TYR A 223 9.12 7.14 -8.93
CA TYR A 223 8.52 8.48 -8.93
C TYR A 223 7.22 8.52 -8.13
N ALA A 224 6.36 7.50 -8.22
CA ALA A 224 5.10 7.47 -7.49
C ALA A 224 5.32 7.38 -5.98
N VAL A 225 6.23 6.51 -5.49
CA VAL A 225 6.59 6.47 -4.07
C VAL A 225 7.09 7.84 -3.59
N LYS A 226 7.99 8.48 -4.35
CA LYS A 226 8.52 9.80 -4.02
C LYS A 226 7.42 10.86 -3.99
N ALA A 227 6.52 10.88 -4.99
CA ALA A 227 5.43 11.86 -5.07
C ALA A 227 4.46 11.72 -3.89
N LEU A 228 4.07 10.49 -3.53
CA LEU A 228 3.18 10.22 -2.40
C LEU A 228 3.85 10.57 -1.05
N ALA A 229 5.14 10.31 -0.89
CA ALA A 229 5.88 10.74 0.31
C ALA A 229 5.90 12.27 0.43
N LEU A 230 6.21 12.98 -0.65
CA LEU A 230 6.22 14.45 -0.69
C LEU A 230 4.83 15.03 -0.44
N LEU A 231 3.77 14.43 -0.99
CA LEU A 231 2.39 14.82 -0.73
C LEU A 231 2.04 14.68 0.76
N ASN A 232 2.42 13.56 1.38
CA ASN A 232 2.22 13.36 2.83
C ASN A 232 3.01 14.39 3.66
N MET A 233 4.20 14.80 3.22
CA MET A 233 5.02 15.85 3.85
C MET A 233 4.49 17.26 3.58
N GLN A 234 3.38 17.41 2.84
CA GLN A 234 2.79 18.68 2.42
C GLN A 234 3.71 19.54 1.54
N LYS A 235 4.64 18.90 0.84
CA LYS A 235 5.55 19.53 -0.14
C LYS A 235 4.89 19.53 -1.52
N TYR A 236 3.85 20.33 -1.68
CA TYR A 236 2.94 20.24 -2.82
C TYR A 236 3.59 20.53 -4.17
N ASP A 237 4.50 21.51 -4.27
CA ASP A 237 5.17 21.82 -5.54
C ASP A 237 6.09 20.67 -5.98
N GLU A 238 6.88 20.11 -5.04
CA GLU A 238 7.75 18.97 -5.32
C GLU A 238 6.93 17.72 -5.65
N ALA A 239 5.85 17.44 -4.90
CA ALA A 239 4.99 16.29 -5.13
C ALA A 239 4.34 16.33 -6.53
N GLU A 240 3.84 17.49 -6.93
CA GLU A 240 3.24 17.70 -8.25
C GLU A 240 4.24 17.48 -9.38
N GLU A 241 5.45 18.06 -9.26
CA GLU A 241 6.50 17.93 -10.29
C GLU A 241 6.87 16.45 -10.47
N VAL A 242 7.07 15.72 -9.37
CA VAL A 242 7.41 14.29 -9.40
C VAL A 242 6.25 13.44 -9.95
N ALA A 243 5.01 13.77 -9.59
CA ALA A 243 3.83 13.09 -10.14
C ALA A 243 3.70 13.31 -11.66
N LYS A 244 4.00 14.52 -12.16
CA LYS A 244 4.06 14.80 -13.59
C LYS A 244 5.14 14.00 -14.31
N GLN A 245 6.31 13.79 -13.68
CA GLN A 245 7.37 12.94 -14.23
C GLN A 245 6.90 11.49 -14.37
N ALA A 246 6.19 10.95 -13.36
CA ALA A 246 5.64 9.60 -13.42
C ALA A 246 4.65 9.44 -14.57
N ILE A 247 3.66 10.35 -14.71
CA ILE A 247 2.66 10.27 -15.78
C ILE A 247 3.23 10.58 -17.17
N ALA A 248 4.34 11.30 -17.26
CA ALA A 248 5.02 11.52 -18.55
C ALA A 248 5.63 10.22 -19.10
N ILE A 249 6.00 9.27 -18.23
CA ILE A 249 6.51 7.95 -18.62
C ILE A 249 5.34 7.00 -18.88
N ASN A 250 4.39 6.91 -17.95
CA ASN A 250 3.17 6.11 -18.08
C ASN A 250 1.98 6.86 -17.46
N GLY A 251 1.21 7.54 -18.26
CA GLY A 251 -0.01 8.24 -17.87
C GLY A 251 -1.29 7.51 -18.31
N THR A 252 -1.24 6.21 -18.54
CA THR A 252 -2.40 5.44 -18.98
C THR A 252 -3.50 5.46 -17.93
N ILE A 253 -4.72 5.76 -18.37
CA ILE A 253 -5.95 5.64 -17.57
C ILE A 253 -6.89 4.71 -18.35
N ASN A 254 -7.23 3.58 -17.75
CA ASN A 254 -8.09 2.61 -18.37
C ASN A 254 -9.54 3.14 -18.45
N ASN A 255 -10.17 3.02 -19.60
CA ASN A 255 -11.57 3.41 -19.74
C ASN A 255 -12.48 2.27 -19.29
N TYR A 256 -13.08 2.38 -18.12
CA TYR A 256 -13.97 1.35 -17.56
C TYR A 256 -15.29 1.19 -18.29
N ASN A 257 -15.58 2.04 -19.28
CA ASN A 257 -16.73 1.86 -20.18
C ASN A 257 -16.43 0.94 -21.36
N THR A 258 -15.12 0.71 -21.66
CA THR A 258 -14.69 -0.07 -22.84
C THR A 258 -13.64 -1.13 -22.53
N SER A 259 -12.74 -0.85 -21.57
CA SER A 259 -11.67 -1.77 -21.19
C SER A 259 -12.09 -2.65 -20.02
N TYR A 260 -11.54 -3.86 -19.98
CA TYR A 260 -11.78 -4.84 -18.90
C TYR A 260 -13.26 -5.21 -18.72
N LEU A 261 -14.09 -5.00 -19.75
CA LEU A 261 -15.46 -5.49 -19.74
C LEU A 261 -15.45 -7.00 -19.87
N GLY A 262 -15.89 -7.63 -18.83
CA GLY A 262 -16.15 -9.05 -18.79
C GLY A 262 -17.66 -9.31 -18.66
N SER A 263 -18.02 -10.58 -18.66
CA SER A 263 -19.35 -11.02 -18.27
C SER A 263 -19.21 -12.19 -17.30
N THR A 264 -20.09 -12.22 -16.31
CA THR A 264 -20.25 -13.38 -15.45
C THR A 264 -21.63 -13.94 -15.63
N GLN A 265 -21.76 -15.26 -15.52
CA GLN A 265 -23.04 -15.94 -15.60
C GLN A 265 -23.62 -16.08 -14.20
N GLY A 266 -24.83 -15.59 -14.00
CA GLY A 266 -25.53 -15.73 -12.74
C GLY A 266 -25.82 -17.21 -12.45
N TYR A 267 -25.37 -17.69 -11.32
CA TYR A 267 -25.49 -19.10 -10.93
C TYR A 267 -26.97 -19.57 -10.80
N ILE A 268 -27.86 -18.67 -10.40
CA ILE A 268 -29.27 -19.01 -10.13
C ILE A 268 -30.15 -18.70 -11.30
N THR A 269 -29.97 -17.58 -11.99
CA THR A 269 -30.86 -17.14 -13.06
C THR A 269 -30.37 -17.46 -14.46
N GLY A 270 -29.08 -17.86 -14.59
CA GLY A 270 -28.45 -18.12 -15.88
C GLY A 270 -28.23 -16.87 -16.76
N GLY A 271 -28.59 -15.68 -16.25
CA GLY A 271 -28.39 -14.43 -16.97
C GLY A 271 -26.90 -14.04 -17.06
N THR A 272 -26.54 -13.26 -18.09
CA THR A 272 -25.19 -12.75 -18.27
C THR A 272 -25.14 -11.29 -17.80
N TYR A 273 -24.16 -10.97 -16.94
CA TYR A 273 -24.00 -9.64 -16.31
C TYR A 273 -22.65 -9.04 -16.69
N PRO A 274 -22.61 -7.77 -17.05
CA PRO A 274 -21.36 -7.08 -17.29
C PRO A 274 -20.61 -6.87 -15.98
N VAL A 275 -19.30 -7.15 -16.01
CA VAL A 275 -18.38 -6.94 -14.88
C VAL A 275 -17.12 -6.23 -15.35
N ILE A 276 -16.44 -5.55 -14.45
CA ILE A 276 -15.07 -5.07 -14.69
C ILE A 276 -14.12 -6.17 -14.26
N ASN A 277 -13.51 -6.82 -15.25
CA ASN A 277 -12.54 -7.89 -15.04
C ASN A 277 -11.12 -7.34 -15.24
N ARG A 278 -10.38 -7.12 -14.17
CA ARG A 278 -9.00 -6.65 -14.21
C ARG A 278 -7.99 -7.80 -14.44
N GLY A 279 -8.44 -9.05 -14.40
CA GLY A 279 -7.59 -10.22 -14.49
C GLY A 279 -6.64 -10.38 -13.31
N LYS A 280 -5.71 -11.34 -13.41
CA LYS A 280 -4.76 -11.71 -12.34
C LYS A 280 -3.38 -11.06 -12.49
N LYS A 281 -3.17 -10.22 -13.49
CA LYS A 281 -1.84 -9.65 -13.82
C LYS A 281 -1.77 -8.13 -13.65
N GLY A 282 -2.81 -7.52 -13.07
CA GLY A 282 -2.96 -6.07 -13.04
C GLY A 282 -3.37 -5.49 -14.39
N THR A 283 -3.36 -4.18 -14.50
CA THR A 283 -3.82 -3.41 -15.65
C THR A 283 -2.75 -2.44 -16.14
N ASP A 284 -2.97 -1.77 -17.28
CA ASP A 284 -1.98 -0.85 -17.85
C ASP A 284 -1.78 0.41 -17.00
N GLU A 285 -2.74 0.78 -16.16
CA GLU A 285 -2.61 1.88 -15.20
C GLU A 285 -1.80 1.52 -13.96
N ASP A 286 -1.56 0.22 -13.69
CA ASP A 286 -0.77 -0.20 -12.54
C ASP A 286 0.73 -0.04 -12.84
N TYR A 287 1.43 0.70 -11.99
CA TYR A 287 2.90 0.78 -12.00
C TYR A 287 3.50 -0.40 -11.24
N PHE A 288 2.89 -0.73 -10.12
CA PHE A 288 3.28 -1.82 -9.25
C PHE A 288 2.04 -2.43 -8.61
N LEU A 289 1.95 -3.74 -8.60
CA LEU A 289 0.81 -4.50 -8.08
C LEU A 289 1.14 -5.10 -6.71
N ASN A 290 0.45 -4.62 -5.71
CA ASN A 290 0.31 -5.28 -4.42
C ASN A 290 -1.15 -5.73 -4.31
N GLY A 291 -1.39 -6.98 -4.68
CA GLY A 291 -2.73 -7.42 -5.03
C GLY A 291 -3.47 -8.15 -3.93
N ASN A 292 -4.78 -7.97 -3.89
CA ASN A 292 -5.69 -8.74 -3.08
C ASN A 292 -6.85 -9.28 -3.94
N HIS A 293 -7.27 -10.51 -3.64
CA HIS A 293 -8.50 -11.09 -4.19
C HIS A 293 -9.67 -10.77 -3.28
N GLU A 294 -10.42 -9.73 -3.61
CA GLU A 294 -11.62 -9.37 -2.89
C GLU A 294 -12.76 -10.32 -3.27
N SER A 295 -12.99 -11.32 -2.44
CA SER A 295 -13.99 -12.33 -2.72
C SER A 295 -15.38 -12.02 -2.12
N PHE A 296 -15.44 -11.42 -0.94
CA PHE A 296 -16.70 -11.16 -0.26
C PHE A 296 -16.54 -10.13 0.86
N ASN A 297 -16.55 -8.86 0.51
CA ASN A 297 -16.45 -7.78 1.49
C ASN A 297 -17.63 -6.82 1.36
N PRO A 298 -18.41 -6.64 2.42
CA PRO A 298 -19.53 -5.69 2.39
C PRO A 298 -19.01 -4.25 2.46
N TYR A 299 -19.37 -3.45 1.45
CA TYR A 299 -19.14 -2.01 1.43
C TYR A 299 -20.30 -1.28 2.07
N THR A 300 -20.02 -0.25 2.85
CA THR A 300 -21.04 0.51 3.57
C THR A 300 -21.89 1.34 2.61
N PRO A 301 -23.16 1.62 2.97
CA PRO A 301 -24.01 2.52 2.19
C PRO A 301 -23.38 3.90 1.95
N THR A 302 -22.60 4.40 2.93
CA THR A 302 -21.87 5.67 2.81
C THR A 302 -20.85 5.63 1.67
N THR A 303 -20.10 4.55 1.56
CA THR A 303 -19.13 4.35 0.46
C THR A 303 -19.85 4.31 -0.89
N MET A 304 -20.94 3.59 -0.99
CA MET A 304 -21.69 3.49 -2.24
C MET A 304 -22.37 4.80 -2.64
N ALA A 305 -22.82 5.59 -1.65
CA ALA A 305 -23.40 6.91 -1.90
C ALA A 305 -22.38 7.95 -2.38
N ASN A 306 -21.09 7.73 -2.16
CA ASN A 306 -20.03 8.63 -2.60
C ASN A 306 -19.79 8.59 -4.12
N PHE A 307 -20.18 7.51 -4.81
CA PHE A 307 -20.01 7.42 -6.25
C PHE A 307 -20.86 8.44 -7.01
N GLU A 308 -20.24 9.05 -8.02
CA GLU A 308 -20.95 9.91 -8.96
C GLU A 308 -21.99 9.11 -9.75
N GLU A 309 -23.05 9.80 -10.21
CA GLU A 309 -24.06 9.19 -11.06
C GLU A 309 -23.43 8.71 -12.39
N GLY A 310 -23.72 7.48 -12.79
CA GLY A 310 -23.17 6.87 -13.98
C GLY A 310 -21.71 6.40 -13.84
N HIS A 311 -21.19 6.33 -12.61
CA HIS A 311 -19.87 5.76 -12.38
C HIS A 311 -19.88 4.26 -12.68
N ALA A 312 -19.00 3.82 -13.57
CA ALA A 312 -18.99 2.45 -14.09
C ALA A 312 -18.79 1.38 -13.00
N TYR A 313 -18.04 1.67 -11.95
CA TYR A 313 -17.91 0.77 -10.81
C TYR A 313 -19.25 0.57 -10.11
N LYS A 314 -19.93 1.65 -9.75
CA LYS A 314 -21.20 1.57 -9.07
C LYS A 314 -22.18 0.73 -9.87
N ASP A 315 -22.33 1.03 -11.15
CA ASP A 315 -23.32 0.38 -12.01
C ASP A 315 -22.99 -1.09 -12.29
N LYS A 316 -21.70 -1.40 -12.53
CA LYS A 316 -21.26 -2.76 -12.88
C LYS A 316 -21.02 -3.64 -11.67
N MET A 317 -20.64 -3.07 -10.53
CA MET A 317 -20.51 -3.82 -9.29
C MET A 317 -21.85 -4.14 -8.66
N SER A 318 -22.79 -3.19 -8.72
CA SER A 318 -24.18 -3.48 -8.32
C SER A 318 -24.88 -4.46 -9.26
N ASN A 319 -24.41 -4.63 -10.48
CA ASN A 319 -24.92 -5.59 -11.46
C ASN A 319 -24.19 -6.95 -11.46
N MET A 320 -23.15 -7.16 -10.65
CA MET A 320 -22.62 -8.50 -10.35
C MET A 320 -23.64 -9.39 -9.61
N ASN A 321 -24.85 -9.01 -9.63
CA ASN A 321 -25.89 -9.15 -8.68
C ASN A 321 -26.87 -10.25 -8.97
N MET A 322 -26.40 -11.43 -9.28
CA MET A 322 -27.37 -12.51 -9.41
C MET A 322 -27.08 -13.78 -8.65
N MET A 323 -25.85 -14.06 -8.37
CA MET A 323 -25.54 -14.67 -7.10
C MET A 323 -25.85 -13.63 -6.01
N TYR A 324 -25.89 -12.39 -6.39
CA TYR A 324 -26.10 -11.23 -5.60
C TYR A 324 -27.55 -11.11 -5.10
N ASP A 325 -28.60 -11.19 -5.92
CA ASP A 325 -29.97 -11.12 -5.39
C ASP A 325 -30.26 -12.24 -4.41
N TYR A 326 -29.74 -13.45 -4.67
CA TYR A 326 -29.81 -14.55 -3.72
C TYR A 326 -28.82 -14.40 -2.57
N MET A 327 -27.60 -13.96 -2.81
CA MET A 327 -26.62 -13.71 -1.77
C MET A 327 -26.86 -12.38 -1.07
N MET A 328 -27.54 -11.41 -1.67
CA MET A 328 -27.97 -10.20 -0.97
C MET A 328 -29.17 -10.46 -0.09
N ASP A 329 -30.16 -11.21 -0.50
CA ASP A 329 -31.20 -11.64 0.40
C ASP A 329 -30.63 -12.54 1.51
N ALA A 330 -29.75 -13.46 1.19
CA ALA A 330 -29.05 -14.26 2.17
C ALA A 330 -28.00 -13.43 2.96
N GLY A 331 -27.26 -12.54 2.32
CA GLY A 331 -26.23 -11.70 2.92
C GLY A 331 -26.82 -10.58 3.76
N VAL A 332 -27.88 -9.92 3.36
CA VAL A 332 -28.65 -8.97 4.18
C VAL A 332 -29.27 -9.71 5.36
N SER A 333 -29.83 -10.89 5.14
CA SER A 333 -30.32 -11.75 6.21
C SER A 333 -29.19 -12.19 7.16
N MET A 334 -28.01 -12.50 6.65
CA MET A 334 -26.85 -12.88 7.46
C MET A 334 -26.26 -11.69 8.22
N LEU A 335 -26.10 -10.54 7.58
CA LEU A 335 -25.55 -9.34 8.22
C LEU A 335 -26.55 -8.65 9.13
N GLY A 336 -27.86 -8.78 8.86
CA GLY A 336 -28.91 -8.01 9.52
C GLY A 336 -28.88 -6.51 9.20
N GLU A 337 -28.20 -6.14 8.12
CA GLU A 337 -28.02 -4.75 7.68
C GLU A 337 -28.57 -4.56 6.25
N THR A 338 -29.03 -3.35 5.95
CA THR A 338 -29.55 -2.98 4.63
C THR A 338 -28.66 -1.95 3.94
N GLY A 339 -28.68 -1.94 2.60
CA GLY A 339 -27.94 -0.96 1.79
C GLY A 339 -26.45 -1.22 1.64
N PHE A 340 -25.94 -2.33 2.17
CA PHE A 340 -24.56 -2.79 1.92
C PHE A 340 -24.47 -3.40 0.52
N ASN A 341 -23.37 -3.12 -0.17
CA ASN A 341 -23.00 -3.78 -1.42
C ASN A 341 -21.84 -4.73 -1.21
N PHE A 342 -21.91 -5.86 -1.89
CA PHE A 342 -20.83 -6.85 -1.85
C PHE A 342 -20.10 -6.84 -3.19
N THR A 343 -18.79 -7.03 -3.14
CA THR A 343 -18.03 -7.37 -4.33
C THR A 343 -17.85 -8.88 -4.38
N PHE A 344 -18.07 -9.42 -5.55
CA PHE A 344 -17.89 -10.83 -5.79
C PHE A 344 -17.18 -11.01 -7.13
N ASP A 345 -15.86 -10.86 -7.12
CA ASP A 345 -15.04 -11.17 -8.29
C ASP A 345 -13.83 -12.01 -7.87
N LEU A 346 -13.97 -13.31 -7.99
CA LEU A 346 -12.89 -14.28 -7.72
C LEU A 346 -11.79 -14.27 -8.79
N ASN A 347 -12.00 -13.57 -9.89
CA ASN A 347 -11.09 -13.61 -11.03
C ASN A 347 -10.24 -12.34 -11.16
N SER A 348 -10.58 -11.28 -10.44
CA SER A 348 -9.83 -10.02 -10.48
C SER A 348 -8.88 -9.91 -9.29
N LEU A 349 -7.68 -9.46 -9.59
CA LEU A 349 -6.70 -9.03 -8.59
C LEU A 349 -6.76 -7.51 -8.49
N TRP A 350 -7.15 -7.01 -7.32
CA TRP A 350 -7.25 -5.59 -7.05
C TRP A 350 -5.92 -5.06 -6.53
N ASN A 351 -5.53 -3.87 -6.96
CA ASN A 351 -4.31 -3.23 -6.51
C ASN A 351 -4.57 -2.51 -5.18
N ASP A 352 -4.39 -3.25 -4.09
CA ASP A 352 -4.74 -2.83 -2.74
C ASP A 352 -3.75 -1.80 -2.17
N GLY A 353 -2.49 -2.16 -2.09
CA GLY A 353 -1.41 -1.30 -1.56
C GLY A 353 -0.37 -0.87 -2.60
N GLY A 354 -0.58 -1.21 -3.88
CA GLY A 354 0.35 -0.87 -4.94
C GLY A 354 0.16 0.53 -5.51
N LEU A 355 0.79 0.80 -6.62
CA LEU A 355 0.93 2.14 -7.19
C LEU A 355 0.33 2.19 -8.61
N ARG A 356 -0.38 3.27 -8.91
CA ARG A 356 -1.13 3.45 -10.16
C ARG A 356 -0.91 4.85 -10.75
N SER A 357 -1.06 4.96 -12.06
CA SER A 357 -1.05 6.25 -12.75
C SER A 357 -2.15 7.19 -12.26
N THR A 358 -3.35 6.66 -11.96
CA THR A 358 -4.48 7.46 -11.49
C THR A 358 -4.17 8.18 -10.18
N GLN A 359 -3.41 7.56 -9.26
CA GLN A 359 -2.96 8.22 -8.03
C GLN A 359 -2.11 9.47 -8.33
N MET A 360 -1.32 9.46 -9.39
CA MET A 360 -0.51 10.62 -9.78
C MET A 360 -1.38 11.77 -10.30
N TYR A 361 -2.43 11.47 -11.07
CA TYR A 361 -3.41 12.50 -11.47
C TYR A 361 -4.13 13.10 -10.28
N LEU A 362 -4.51 12.27 -9.30
CA LEU A 362 -5.15 12.71 -8.06
C LEU A 362 -4.19 13.51 -7.17
N THR A 363 -2.92 13.09 -7.08
CA THR A 363 -1.85 13.84 -6.39
C THR A 363 -1.72 15.25 -6.96
N ILE A 364 -1.66 15.39 -8.28
CA ILE A 364 -1.57 16.70 -8.94
C ILE A 364 -2.82 17.53 -8.64
N ALA A 365 -4.02 16.94 -8.72
CA ALA A 365 -5.26 17.64 -8.44
C ALA A 365 -5.33 18.14 -6.97
N GLU A 366 -4.87 17.33 -6.01
CA GLU A 366 -4.79 17.74 -4.61
C GLU A 366 -3.78 18.87 -4.40
N CYS A 367 -2.56 18.75 -4.97
CA CYS A 367 -1.54 19.80 -4.89
C CYS A 367 -2.05 21.12 -5.47
N GLU A 368 -2.67 21.10 -6.65
CA GLU A 368 -3.25 22.28 -7.29
C GLU A 368 -4.40 22.90 -6.47
N THR A 369 -5.19 22.06 -5.77
CA THR A 369 -6.23 22.54 -4.85
C THR A 369 -5.61 23.26 -3.64
N HIS A 370 -4.53 22.73 -3.07
CA HIS A 370 -3.81 23.39 -1.98
C HIS A 370 -3.22 24.74 -2.39
N LYS A 371 -2.78 24.87 -3.64
CA LYS A 371 -2.24 26.11 -4.22
C LYS A 371 -3.32 27.12 -4.66
N GLY A 372 -4.59 26.75 -4.63
CA GLY A 372 -5.70 27.59 -5.08
C GLY A 372 -5.97 27.59 -6.58
N ASN A 373 -5.34 26.70 -7.33
CA ASN A 373 -5.48 26.56 -8.79
C ASN A 373 -6.62 25.59 -9.15
N TYR A 374 -7.85 25.91 -8.72
CA TYR A 374 -8.99 24.96 -8.77
C TYR A 374 -9.31 24.50 -10.20
N ASP A 375 -9.21 25.37 -11.19
CA ASP A 375 -9.48 25.00 -12.59
C ASP A 375 -8.49 23.94 -13.11
N THR A 376 -7.21 24.07 -12.73
CA THR A 376 -6.19 23.07 -13.02
C THR A 376 -6.43 21.77 -12.27
N ALA A 377 -6.79 21.85 -10.99
CA ALA A 377 -7.13 20.69 -10.18
C ALA A 377 -8.28 19.91 -10.83
N MET A 378 -9.37 20.57 -11.18
CA MET A 378 -10.54 19.94 -11.82
C MET A 378 -10.19 19.35 -13.19
N LYS A 379 -9.31 19.97 -13.95
CA LYS A 379 -8.81 19.42 -15.22
C LYS A 379 -8.11 18.07 -15.02
N TYR A 380 -7.35 17.89 -13.94
CA TYR A 380 -6.69 16.61 -13.65
C TYR A 380 -7.68 15.56 -13.12
N LEU A 381 -8.67 15.95 -12.33
CA LEU A 381 -9.77 15.05 -11.95
C LEU A 381 -10.56 14.59 -13.18
N ASP A 382 -10.87 15.49 -14.09
CA ASP A 382 -11.64 15.19 -15.30
C ASP A 382 -10.94 14.17 -16.22
N LYS A 383 -9.60 14.13 -16.21
CA LYS A 383 -8.86 13.08 -16.93
C LYS A 383 -9.17 11.68 -16.39
N VAL A 384 -9.38 11.54 -15.10
CA VAL A 384 -9.79 10.27 -14.48
C VAL A 384 -11.27 10.04 -14.71
N ARG A 385 -12.14 11.01 -14.38
CA ARG A 385 -13.60 10.92 -14.39
C ARG A 385 -14.17 10.55 -15.75
N VAL A 386 -13.65 11.12 -16.85
CA VAL A 386 -14.11 10.79 -18.20
C VAL A 386 -13.94 9.31 -18.55
N ASN A 387 -13.00 8.63 -17.90
CA ASN A 387 -12.75 7.21 -18.07
C ASN A 387 -13.53 6.33 -17.06
N ARG A 388 -14.26 6.93 -16.14
CA ARG A 388 -15.01 6.24 -15.08
C ARG A 388 -16.51 6.39 -15.21
N ILE A 389 -16.98 7.54 -15.70
CA ILE A 389 -18.40 7.88 -15.81
C ILE A 389 -18.87 7.55 -17.22
N VAL A 390 -20.06 6.98 -17.34
CA VAL A 390 -20.66 6.69 -18.66
C VAL A 390 -20.83 7.98 -19.44
N PRO A 391 -20.56 8.00 -20.77
CA PRO A 391 -20.56 9.25 -21.56
C PRO A 391 -21.84 10.08 -21.46
N ALA A 392 -23.00 9.42 -21.35
CA ALA A 392 -24.28 10.10 -21.25
C ALA A 392 -24.51 10.87 -19.94
N LYS A 393 -23.71 10.57 -18.89
CA LYS A 393 -23.81 11.20 -17.56
C LYS A 393 -22.60 12.06 -17.22
N TYR A 394 -21.52 11.95 -18.00
CA TYR A 394 -20.32 12.72 -17.74
C TYR A 394 -20.52 14.21 -17.97
N GLN A 395 -20.16 15.00 -16.98
CA GLN A 395 -20.07 16.46 -17.07
C GLN A 395 -18.69 16.90 -16.55
N PRO A 396 -17.92 17.72 -17.26
CA PRO A 396 -16.62 18.19 -16.81
C PRO A 396 -16.78 19.11 -15.59
N LEU A 397 -15.85 19.00 -14.64
CA LEU A 397 -15.73 19.88 -13.47
C LEU A 397 -14.92 21.14 -13.78
N LYS A 398 -14.03 21.09 -14.79
CA LYS A 398 -13.24 22.23 -15.19
C LYS A 398 -14.13 23.40 -15.60
N GLY A 399 -13.87 24.58 -15.02
CA GLY A 399 -14.65 25.79 -15.25
C GLY A 399 -15.95 25.91 -14.44
N THR A 400 -16.26 24.94 -13.55
CA THR A 400 -17.49 24.97 -12.75
C THR A 400 -17.21 25.18 -11.25
N VAL A 401 -15.96 25.02 -10.81
CA VAL A 401 -15.54 25.10 -9.40
C VAL A 401 -14.78 26.39 -9.16
N SER A 402 -15.23 27.18 -8.19
CA SER A 402 -14.68 28.50 -7.90
C SER A 402 -14.22 28.69 -6.46
N THR A 403 -14.59 27.78 -5.55
CA THR A 403 -14.22 27.86 -4.14
C THR A 403 -13.31 26.71 -3.71
N LYS A 404 -12.53 26.95 -2.66
CA LYS A 404 -11.67 25.93 -2.05
C LYS A 404 -12.48 24.73 -1.56
N GLU A 405 -13.61 24.98 -0.94
CA GLU A 405 -14.50 23.97 -0.36
C GLU A 405 -15.06 23.03 -1.44
N GLU A 406 -15.50 23.60 -2.56
CA GLU A 406 -15.99 22.81 -3.71
C GLU A 406 -14.86 21.96 -4.31
N ALA A 407 -13.67 22.55 -4.49
CA ALA A 407 -12.51 21.83 -5.02
C ALA A 407 -12.12 20.66 -4.12
N ILE A 408 -12.01 20.87 -2.81
CA ILE A 408 -11.74 19.83 -1.81
C ILE A 408 -12.79 18.71 -1.88
N LYS A 409 -14.07 19.07 -1.96
CA LYS A 409 -15.15 18.09 -2.06
C LYS A 409 -14.96 17.16 -3.27
N HIS A 410 -14.67 17.72 -4.43
CA HIS A 410 -14.47 16.95 -5.65
C HIS A 410 -13.21 16.10 -5.61
N VAL A 411 -12.08 16.65 -5.12
CA VAL A 411 -10.84 15.87 -4.95
C VAL A 411 -11.09 14.68 -4.05
N LYS A 412 -11.69 14.87 -2.89
CA LYS A 412 -12.01 13.79 -1.96
C LYS A 412 -12.93 12.75 -2.58
N GLN A 413 -14.00 13.19 -3.25
CA GLN A 413 -14.96 12.28 -3.87
C GLN A 413 -14.31 11.38 -4.91
N VAL A 414 -13.56 11.97 -5.85
CA VAL A 414 -12.92 11.20 -6.92
C VAL A 414 -11.83 10.27 -6.36
N THR A 415 -11.03 10.75 -5.40
CA THR A 415 -10.00 9.92 -4.75
C THR A 415 -10.62 8.73 -4.02
N MET A 416 -11.68 8.95 -3.22
CA MET A 416 -12.36 7.86 -2.52
C MET A 416 -13.01 6.85 -3.49
N ASN A 417 -13.48 7.29 -4.65
CA ASN A 417 -14.04 6.38 -5.66
C ASN A 417 -12.94 5.54 -6.33
N GLU A 418 -11.77 6.12 -6.59
CA GLU A 418 -10.62 5.40 -7.16
C GLU A 418 -10.01 4.41 -6.19
N ASP A 419 -10.00 4.73 -4.90
CA ASP A 419 -9.34 3.93 -3.86
C ASP A 419 -10.28 2.97 -3.12
N ILE A 420 -11.47 2.68 -3.66
CA ILE A 420 -12.48 1.84 -3.00
C ILE A 420 -11.96 0.47 -2.55
N TYR A 421 -10.98 -0.10 -3.25
CA TYR A 421 -10.32 -1.37 -2.90
C TYR A 421 -8.94 -1.20 -2.30
N SER A 422 -8.50 0.03 -2.08
CA SER A 422 -7.14 0.33 -1.69
C SER A 422 -7.04 0.83 -0.25
N VAL A 423 -5.96 0.47 0.42
CA VAL A 423 -5.61 1.02 1.73
C VAL A 423 -5.25 2.51 1.66
N ASN A 424 -5.02 3.05 0.46
CA ASN A 424 -4.76 4.47 0.25
C ASN A 424 -5.91 5.34 0.75
N ILE A 425 -7.16 4.86 0.71
CA ILE A 425 -8.31 5.56 1.30
C ILE A 425 -8.08 5.94 2.78
N PHE A 426 -7.46 5.05 3.56
CA PHE A 426 -7.11 5.32 4.94
C PHE A 426 -5.97 6.34 5.04
N ILE A 427 -4.95 6.18 4.21
CA ILE A 427 -3.78 7.07 4.18
C ILE A 427 -4.21 8.50 3.82
N ASP A 428 -5.05 8.65 2.82
CA ASP A 428 -5.55 9.95 2.35
C ASP A 428 -6.44 10.63 3.39
N LYS A 429 -7.42 9.92 3.96
CA LYS A 429 -8.28 10.45 5.03
C LYS A 429 -7.46 10.90 6.24
N LYS A 430 -6.46 10.12 6.63
CA LYS A 430 -5.55 10.43 7.73
C LYS A 430 -4.68 11.66 7.42
N ARG A 431 -4.15 11.79 6.21
CA ARG A 431 -3.39 12.97 5.75
C ARG A 431 -4.27 14.20 5.72
N TRP A 432 -5.46 14.15 5.13
CA TRP A 432 -6.39 15.27 5.06
C TRP A 432 -6.75 15.83 6.44
N ASN A 433 -6.76 14.97 7.46
CA ASN A 433 -7.00 15.41 8.84
C ASN A 433 -5.86 16.27 9.43
N GLN A 434 -4.72 16.39 8.75
CA GLN A 434 -3.64 17.31 9.12
C GLN A 434 -3.69 18.63 8.35
N CYS A 435 -4.61 18.79 7.40
CA CYS A 435 -4.67 19.95 6.51
C CYS A 435 -5.87 20.83 6.82
N ASP A 436 -5.65 22.13 7.01
CA ASP A 436 -6.74 23.10 7.28
C ASP A 436 -7.69 23.20 6.08
N GLY A 437 -8.98 23.15 6.40
CA GLY A 437 -10.06 23.09 5.42
C GLY A 437 -10.34 21.69 4.85
N TRP A 438 -9.46 20.70 5.12
CA TRP A 438 -9.67 19.33 4.69
C TRP A 438 -10.17 18.41 5.81
N LYS A 439 -10.02 18.80 7.06
CA LYS A 439 -10.47 18.03 8.24
C LYS A 439 -11.96 17.74 8.16
N GLN A 440 -12.34 16.50 8.43
CA GLN A 440 -13.76 16.14 8.57
C GLN A 440 -13.95 14.89 9.43
N ASN A 441 -15.12 14.77 10.02
CA ASN A 441 -15.55 13.53 10.66
C ASN A 441 -15.98 12.51 9.61
N TYR A 442 -15.67 11.24 9.85
CA TYR A 442 -16.16 10.13 9.03
C TYR A 442 -17.09 9.26 9.88
N SER A 443 -18.25 8.92 9.33
CA SER A 443 -19.27 8.20 10.06
C SER A 443 -19.77 7.00 9.28
N ARG A 444 -20.18 5.96 10.01
CA ARG A 444 -20.90 4.80 9.49
C ARG A 444 -22.05 4.43 10.40
N THR A 445 -23.11 3.86 9.85
CA THR A 445 -24.25 3.35 10.62
C THR A 445 -24.22 1.83 10.59
N LEU A 446 -24.21 1.20 11.77
CA LEU A 446 -24.27 -0.24 11.96
C LEU A 446 -25.27 -0.55 13.06
N ALA A 447 -26.13 -1.55 12.87
CA ALA A 447 -27.15 -1.94 13.82
C ALA A 447 -28.04 -0.75 14.28
N GLY A 448 -28.36 0.16 13.35
CA GLY A 448 -29.15 1.35 13.64
C GLY A 448 -28.46 2.45 14.45
N LYS A 449 -27.17 2.29 14.77
CA LYS A 449 -26.38 3.26 15.52
C LYS A 449 -25.27 3.86 14.64
N THR A 450 -25.16 5.19 14.67
CA THR A 450 -24.08 5.89 13.96
C THR A 450 -22.83 6.00 14.84
N TYR A 451 -21.71 5.59 14.28
CA TYR A 451 -20.38 5.69 14.86
C TYR A 451 -19.54 6.68 14.05
N THR A 452 -18.76 7.49 14.73
CA THR A 452 -18.00 8.58 14.09
C THR A 452 -16.56 8.57 14.59
N ILE A 453 -15.63 8.65 13.65
CA ILE A 453 -14.21 8.93 13.93
C ILE A 453 -13.93 10.41 13.61
N THR A 454 -13.29 11.10 14.55
CA THR A 454 -12.90 12.51 14.40
C THR A 454 -11.50 12.64 13.81
N PRO A 455 -11.10 13.80 13.26
CA PRO A 455 -9.76 14.03 12.76
C PRO A 455 -8.65 13.76 13.77
N ASP A 456 -8.90 14.08 15.04
CA ASP A 456 -7.91 13.98 16.13
C ASP A 456 -7.93 12.63 16.85
N SER A 457 -8.74 11.67 16.39
CA SER A 457 -8.83 10.34 17.01
C SER A 457 -7.50 9.60 16.94
N LYS A 458 -7.12 8.98 18.07
CA LYS A 458 -5.95 8.09 18.14
C LYS A 458 -6.09 6.85 17.27
N MET A 459 -7.32 6.52 16.86
CA MET A 459 -7.59 5.35 16.02
C MET A 459 -7.05 5.45 14.59
N TRP A 460 -6.57 6.62 14.17
CA TRP A 460 -5.80 6.76 12.92
C TRP A 460 -4.39 6.13 12.96
N ILE A 461 -4.03 5.49 14.08
CA ILE A 461 -2.74 4.79 14.26
C ILE A 461 -3.05 3.38 14.73
N PHE A 462 -2.51 2.36 14.05
CA PHE A 462 -2.64 0.98 14.50
C PHE A 462 -1.60 0.62 15.57
N PRO A 463 -1.92 -0.32 16.48
CA PRO A 463 -0.95 -0.81 17.45
C PRO A 463 0.15 -1.62 16.75
N PHE A 464 1.36 -1.56 17.28
CA PHE A 464 2.37 -2.57 16.95
C PHE A 464 1.92 -3.96 17.39
N PRO A 465 2.29 -5.02 16.66
CA PRO A 465 2.02 -6.39 17.09
C PRO A 465 2.55 -6.64 18.50
N GLN A 466 1.77 -7.31 19.36
CA GLN A 466 2.18 -7.58 20.74
C GLN A 466 3.46 -8.44 20.79
N SER A 467 3.64 -9.34 19.82
CA SER A 467 4.88 -10.12 19.68
C SER A 467 6.12 -9.23 19.51
N VAL A 468 6.00 -8.13 18.78
CA VAL A 468 7.12 -7.19 18.58
C VAL A 468 7.43 -6.44 19.87
N ILE A 469 6.40 -5.94 20.56
CA ILE A 469 6.56 -5.27 21.86
C ILE A 469 7.22 -6.19 22.88
N ASN A 470 6.82 -7.47 22.93
CA ASN A 470 7.35 -8.44 23.88
C ASN A 470 8.81 -8.83 23.59
N ASN A 471 9.24 -8.78 22.33
CA ASN A 471 10.58 -9.19 21.90
C ASN A 471 11.55 -8.02 21.69
N ASN A 472 11.08 -6.77 21.70
CA ASN A 472 11.92 -5.59 21.55
C ASN A 472 11.63 -4.58 22.67
N GLY A 473 12.43 -4.63 23.73
CA GLY A 473 12.30 -3.72 24.89
C GLY A 473 12.63 -2.26 24.61
N ASN A 474 13.11 -1.92 23.40
CA ASN A 474 13.46 -0.55 23.02
C ASN A 474 12.28 0.24 22.45
N ILE A 475 11.12 -0.39 22.28
CA ILE A 475 9.92 0.28 21.75
C ILE A 475 8.76 0.20 22.73
N THR A 476 7.96 1.25 22.72
CA THR A 476 6.69 1.33 23.45
C THR A 476 5.50 1.19 22.51
N GLN A 477 4.35 0.75 23.00
CA GLN A 477 3.13 0.68 22.22
C GLN A 477 2.62 2.08 21.88
N ASN A 478 2.07 2.26 20.70
CA ASN A 478 1.62 3.54 20.14
C ASN A 478 0.62 4.34 21.00
N TYR A 479 -0.07 3.72 21.94
CA TYR A 479 -1.10 4.38 22.75
C TYR A 479 -0.64 4.73 24.17
N LYS A 480 0.61 4.40 24.49
CA LYS A 480 1.22 4.62 25.81
C LYS A 480 2.25 5.74 25.84
N GLU A 481 2.35 6.50 24.74
CA GLU A 481 3.25 7.65 24.58
C GLU A 481 2.52 8.98 24.74
#